data_8491b16f3095ecbc9e764beb5536fadb
#
_entry.id   8491b16f3095ecbc9e764beb5536fadb
#
_cell.length_a   1.000
_cell.length_b   1.000
_cell.length_c   1.000
_cell.angle_alpha   90.00
_cell.angle_beta   90.00
_cell.angle_gamma   90.00
#
_symmetry.space_group_name_H-M   'P 1'
#
loop_
_entity.id
_entity.type
_entity.pdbx_description
1 polymer ?
#
loop_
_entity_poly.entity_id
_entity_poly.type
_entity_poly.pdbx_seq_one_letter_code
_entity_poly.pdbx_strand_id
1 'polypeptide(L)'
;MAKLFAISDIHGYLDEFLCALSKVDLSDKNNRLILIGDYIDNGLQSFQVISKIIELEELYSNQIITLLGNHEEWFYDWLILEKPTSSAFPETIKSFFSLEELDYILKSNPNNFETAVRDEIKNNIKFIPFINWLKKRYKDKRYYETDTQIFVHAGIDEEAGKLWKDLTSSEMFTNKFPITTGDWWIF
;
A
#
# COMPACT_ATOMS: atom_id res chain seq x y z
N MET A 1 24.23 8.00 14.33
CA MET A 1 24.09 7.11 13.16
C MET A 1 22.66 7.21 12.66
N ALA A 2 22.46 7.33 11.35
CA ALA A 2 21.14 7.28 10.75
C ALA A 2 20.44 5.95 11.08
N LYS A 3 19.14 6.01 11.37
CA LYS A 3 18.32 4.83 11.65
C LYS A 3 17.38 4.58 10.49
N LEU A 4 17.17 3.31 10.17
CA LEU A 4 16.11 2.85 9.28
C LEU A 4 15.05 2.15 10.13
N PHE A 5 13.81 2.60 9.99
CA PHE A 5 12.63 1.97 10.56
C PHE A 5 11.84 1.34 9.43
N ALA A 6 11.25 0.19 9.65
CA ALA A 6 10.43 -0.49 8.66
C ALA A 6 9.11 -0.93 9.30
N ILE A 7 8.00 -0.72 8.61
CA ILE A 7 6.65 -1.16 9.01
C ILE A 7 5.99 -1.77 7.77
N SER A 8 5.37 -2.92 7.93
CA SER A 8 4.67 -3.65 6.87
C SER A 8 3.33 -4.18 7.37
N ASP A 9 2.46 -4.57 6.43
CA ASP A 9 1.23 -5.34 6.71
C ASP A 9 0.30 -4.67 7.74
N ILE A 10 0.02 -3.39 7.52
CA ILE A 10 -0.82 -2.57 8.41
C ILE A 10 -2.29 -2.94 8.30
N HIS A 11 -2.74 -3.32 7.09
CA HIS A 11 -4.06 -3.91 6.84
C HIS A 11 -5.24 -3.16 7.48
N GLY A 12 -5.28 -1.83 7.35
CA GLY A 12 -6.40 -1.03 7.87
C GLY A 12 -6.50 -0.93 9.40
N TYR A 13 -5.47 -1.34 10.13
CA TYR A 13 -5.38 -1.23 11.59
C TYR A 13 -4.67 0.07 11.97
N LEU A 14 -5.44 1.18 11.99
CA LEU A 14 -4.88 2.52 12.21
C LEU A 14 -4.26 2.68 13.59
N ASP A 15 -4.92 2.18 14.63
CA ASP A 15 -4.44 2.37 16.01
C ASP A 15 -3.12 1.66 16.25
N GLU A 16 -2.95 0.45 15.72
CA GLU A 16 -1.71 -0.30 15.75
C GLU A 16 -0.60 0.41 14.94
N PHE A 17 -0.97 0.96 13.79
CA PHE A 17 -0.05 1.76 12.98
C PHE A 17 0.42 3.00 13.73
N LEU A 18 -0.49 3.76 14.36
CA LEU A 18 -0.14 4.93 15.17
C LEU A 18 0.75 4.56 16.37
N CYS A 19 0.47 3.42 17.01
CA CYS A 19 1.31 2.88 18.06
C CYS A 19 2.72 2.54 17.56
N ALA A 20 2.86 1.93 16.39
CA ALA A 20 4.16 1.66 15.78
C ALA A 20 4.90 2.96 15.42
N LEU A 21 4.19 3.94 14.83
CA LEU A 21 4.74 5.26 14.48
C LEU A 21 5.26 6.03 15.69
N SER A 22 4.65 5.86 16.87
CA SER A 22 5.12 6.53 18.10
C SER A 22 6.55 6.12 18.51
N LYS A 23 7.08 5.03 17.97
CA LYS A 23 8.43 4.52 18.21
C LYS A 23 9.43 4.96 17.14
N VAL A 24 8.96 5.62 16.08
CA VAL A 24 9.76 6.09 14.95
C VAL A 24 10.21 7.53 15.22
N ASP A 25 11.51 7.73 15.32
CA ASP A 25 12.08 9.07 15.50
C ASP A 25 12.44 9.67 14.12
N LEU A 26 11.65 10.60 13.65
CA LEU A 26 11.88 11.37 12.43
C LEU A 26 12.40 12.80 12.71
N SER A 27 12.71 13.14 13.96
CA SER A 27 13.31 14.43 14.31
C SER A 27 14.74 14.58 13.77
N ASP A 28 15.51 13.48 13.69
CA ASP A 28 16.78 13.42 12.97
C ASP A 28 16.51 13.24 11.47
N LYS A 29 16.88 14.24 10.67
CA LYS A 29 16.69 14.27 9.21
C LYS A 29 17.41 13.14 8.45
N ASN A 30 18.34 12.44 9.09
CA ASN A 30 19.02 11.29 8.51
C ASN A 30 18.22 9.98 8.69
N ASN A 31 17.29 9.95 9.62
CA ASN A 31 16.45 8.78 9.84
C ASN A 31 15.46 8.61 8.68
N ARG A 32 15.09 7.37 8.40
CA ARG A 32 14.12 6.99 7.35
C ARG A 32 13.09 6.04 7.92
N LEU A 33 11.85 6.17 7.47
CA LEU A 33 10.79 5.18 7.65
C LEU A 33 10.46 4.57 6.29
N ILE A 34 10.52 3.26 6.22
CA ILE A 34 10.16 2.47 5.05
C ILE A 34 8.85 1.76 5.35
N LEU A 35 7.81 2.10 4.62
CA LEU A 35 6.52 1.44 4.62
C LEU A 35 6.53 0.41 3.48
N ILE A 36 6.35 -0.87 3.80
CA ILE A 36 6.69 -1.98 2.87
C ILE A 36 5.44 -2.61 2.23
N GLY A 37 4.29 -1.93 2.21
CA GLY A 37 3.07 -2.42 1.54
C GLY A 37 2.05 -3.04 2.49
N ASP A 38 0.92 -3.44 1.91
CA ASP A 38 -0.24 -4.02 2.56
C ASP A 38 -0.82 -3.12 3.66
N TYR A 39 -1.27 -1.95 3.22
CA TYR A 39 -1.87 -0.94 4.11
C TYR A 39 -3.38 -1.12 4.26
N ILE A 40 -4.03 -1.75 3.29
CA ILE A 40 -5.48 -1.92 3.18
C ILE A 40 -5.92 -3.35 3.42
N ASP A 41 -7.23 -3.55 3.49
CA ASP A 41 -7.94 -4.80 3.79
C ASP A 41 -7.79 -5.27 5.25
N ASN A 42 -8.60 -6.26 5.63
CA ASN A 42 -8.75 -6.86 6.96
C ASN A 42 -9.32 -5.90 8.02
N GLY A 43 -8.65 -4.81 8.35
CA GLY A 43 -9.16 -3.77 9.26
C GLY A 43 -10.09 -2.78 8.56
N LEU A 44 -10.88 -2.06 9.37
CA LEU A 44 -11.95 -1.15 8.88
C LEU A 44 -11.49 0.28 8.60
N GLN A 45 -10.19 0.57 8.69
CA GLN A 45 -9.67 1.94 8.61
C GLN A 45 -8.64 2.11 7.48
N SER A 46 -8.81 1.36 6.37
CA SER A 46 -7.90 1.38 5.22
C SER A 46 -7.74 2.79 4.62
N PHE A 47 -8.84 3.52 4.43
CA PHE A 47 -8.81 4.90 3.94
C PHE A 47 -8.05 5.83 4.89
N GLN A 48 -8.24 5.67 6.21
CA GLN A 48 -7.59 6.48 7.23
C GLN A 48 -6.09 6.16 7.34
N VAL A 49 -5.71 4.89 7.18
CA VAL A 49 -4.29 4.48 7.13
C VAL A 49 -3.58 5.16 5.95
N ILE A 50 -4.15 5.07 4.74
CA ILE A 50 -3.56 5.72 3.57
C ILE A 50 -3.54 7.26 3.73
N SER A 51 -4.59 7.85 4.30
CA SER A 51 -4.62 9.28 4.58
C SER A 51 -3.49 9.70 5.53
N LYS A 52 -3.21 8.87 6.55
CA LYS A 52 -2.08 9.10 7.46
C LYS A 52 -0.73 8.95 6.76
N ILE A 53 -0.59 7.99 5.85
CA ILE A 53 0.63 7.82 5.04
C ILE A 53 0.87 9.05 4.16
N ILE A 54 -0.18 9.56 3.50
CA ILE A 54 -0.10 10.79 2.68
C ILE A 54 0.36 11.98 3.54
N GLU A 55 -0.24 12.16 4.72
CA GLU A 55 0.19 13.20 5.67
C GLU A 55 1.67 13.08 6.05
N LEU A 56 2.14 11.87 6.34
CA LEU A 56 3.55 11.62 6.67
C LEU A 56 4.48 11.94 5.50
N GLU A 57 4.11 11.59 4.29
CA GLU A 57 4.88 11.90 3.09
C GLU A 57 4.98 13.41 2.82
N GLU A 58 3.92 14.17 3.13
CA GLU A 58 3.92 15.63 3.02
C GLU A 58 4.82 16.27 4.08
N LEU A 59 4.73 15.81 5.33
CA LEU A 59 5.49 16.35 6.46
C LEU A 59 6.98 15.98 6.41
N TYR A 60 7.29 14.77 5.94
CA TYR A 60 8.63 14.17 5.99
C TYR A 60 9.08 13.65 4.63
N SER A 61 8.86 14.41 3.55
CA SER A 61 8.98 13.98 2.14
C SER A 61 10.27 13.23 1.79
N ASN A 62 11.40 13.56 2.44
CA ASN A 62 12.70 12.93 2.19
C ASN A 62 13.02 11.78 3.16
N GLN A 63 12.15 11.51 4.13
CA GLN A 63 12.37 10.52 5.17
C GLN A 63 11.42 9.32 5.06
N ILE A 64 10.31 9.46 4.31
CA ILE A 64 9.32 8.41 4.12
C ILE A 64 9.54 7.75 2.76
N ILE A 65 9.73 6.45 2.77
CA ILE A 65 9.74 5.60 1.58
C ILE A 65 8.51 4.69 1.66
N THR A 66 7.67 4.70 0.64
CA THR A 66 6.44 3.92 0.61
C THR A 66 6.47 2.98 -0.58
N LEU A 67 6.47 1.69 -0.32
CA LEU A 67 6.39 0.63 -1.31
C LEU A 67 4.95 0.14 -1.44
N LEU A 68 4.64 -0.56 -2.50
CA LEU A 68 3.33 -1.14 -2.74
C LEU A 68 3.32 -2.61 -2.33
N GLY A 69 2.23 -3.07 -1.69
CA GLY A 69 1.93 -4.48 -1.47
C GLY A 69 0.96 -5.03 -2.52
N ASN A 70 0.67 -6.32 -2.44
CA ASN A 70 -0.25 -6.97 -3.36
C ASN A 70 -1.70 -6.50 -3.14
N HIS A 71 -2.10 -6.17 -1.92
CA HIS A 71 -3.46 -5.68 -1.64
C HIS A 71 -3.74 -4.34 -2.32
N GLU A 72 -2.81 -3.39 -2.29
CA GLU A 72 -2.95 -2.13 -3.03
C GLU A 72 -2.94 -2.35 -4.54
N GLU A 73 -2.14 -3.30 -5.04
CA GLU A 73 -2.07 -3.63 -6.46
C GLU A 73 -3.39 -4.22 -6.96
N TRP A 74 -3.97 -5.17 -6.23
CA TRP A 74 -5.29 -5.74 -6.53
C TRP A 74 -6.41 -4.71 -6.43
N PHE A 75 -6.35 -3.82 -5.42
CA PHE A 75 -7.33 -2.74 -5.28
C PHE A 75 -7.22 -1.73 -6.43
N TYR A 76 -6.00 -1.42 -6.87
CA TYR A 76 -5.79 -0.58 -8.06
C TYR A 76 -6.37 -1.24 -9.32
N ASP A 77 -6.11 -2.51 -9.53
CA ASP A 77 -6.63 -3.27 -10.66
C ASP A 77 -8.16 -3.27 -10.66
N TRP A 78 -8.78 -3.48 -9.51
CA TRP A 78 -10.23 -3.41 -9.36
C TRP A 78 -10.78 -1.99 -9.56
N LEU A 79 -10.21 -1.00 -8.86
CA LEU A 79 -10.75 0.37 -8.83
C LEU A 79 -10.49 1.14 -10.12
N ILE A 80 -9.28 1.08 -10.65
CA ILE A 80 -8.81 1.94 -11.74
C ILE A 80 -8.83 1.24 -13.08
N LEU A 81 -8.36 -0.01 -13.15
CA LEU A 81 -8.32 -0.78 -14.40
C LEU A 81 -9.59 -1.61 -14.65
N GLU A 82 -10.50 -1.63 -13.68
CA GLU A 82 -11.79 -2.34 -13.72
C GLU A 82 -11.65 -3.84 -14.07
N LYS A 83 -10.52 -4.42 -13.67
CA LYS A 83 -10.27 -5.85 -13.85
C LYS A 83 -11.12 -6.68 -12.90
N PRO A 84 -11.59 -7.85 -13.32
CA PRO A 84 -12.16 -8.83 -12.41
C PRO A 84 -11.14 -9.20 -11.33
N THR A 85 -11.60 -9.27 -10.09
CA THR A 85 -10.78 -9.71 -8.97
C THR A 85 -11.51 -10.76 -8.16
N SER A 86 -10.76 -11.65 -7.51
CA SER A 86 -11.31 -12.59 -6.53
C SER A 86 -11.56 -11.93 -5.17
N SER A 87 -10.96 -10.78 -4.92
CA SER A 87 -11.17 -9.99 -3.69
C SER A 87 -12.31 -9.00 -3.87
N ALA A 88 -13.23 -8.94 -2.91
CA ALA A 88 -14.34 -7.99 -2.91
C ALA A 88 -14.04 -6.70 -2.14
N PHE A 89 -12.91 -6.63 -1.44
CA PHE A 89 -12.44 -5.49 -0.62
C PHE A 89 -13.49 -4.92 0.36
N PRO A 90 -14.29 -5.76 1.05
CA PRO A 90 -15.43 -5.26 1.81
C PRO A 90 -15.01 -4.33 2.95
N GLU A 91 -13.92 -4.61 3.66
CA GLU A 91 -13.40 -3.82 4.76
C GLU A 91 -12.81 -2.51 4.25
N THR A 92 -12.08 -2.55 3.15
CA THR A 92 -11.53 -1.36 2.49
C THR A 92 -12.66 -0.45 2.00
N ILE A 93 -13.67 -0.98 1.31
CA ILE A 93 -14.83 -0.22 0.84
C ILE A 93 -15.57 0.43 2.02
N LYS A 94 -15.81 -0.30 3.11
CA LYS A 94 -16.44 0.24 4.33
C LYS A 94 -15.66 1.40 4.96
N SER A 95 -14.35 1.47 4.74
CA SER A 95 -13.53 2.57 5.26
C SER A 95 -13.76 3.90 4.55
N PHE A 96 -14.32 3.89 3.33
CA PHE A 96 -14.63 5.09 2.56
C PHE A 96 -15.98 5.71 2.92
N PHE A 97 -16.95 4.89 3.36
CA PHE A 97 -18.36 5.27 3.49
C PHE A 97 -18.91 4.95 4.88
N SER A 98 -19.91 5.72 5.31
CA SER A 98 -20.78 5.31 6.40
C SER A 98 -21.72 4.16 5.97
N LEU A 99 -22.30 3.47 6.94
CA LEU A 99 -23.28 2.42 6.64
C LEU A 99 -24.51 2.96 5.90
N GLU A 100 -24.93 4.19 6.20
CA GLU A 100 -26.06 4.86 5.55
C GLU A 100 -25.74 5.18 4.09
N GLU A 101 -24.53 5.64 3.79
CA GLU A 101 -24.07 5.89 2.42
C GLU A 101 -24.04 4.60 1.60
N LEU A 102 -23.50 3.51 2.16
CA LEU A 102 -23.47 2.20 1.47
C LEU A 102 -24.88 1.64 1.24
N ASP A 103 -25.78 1.76 2.22
CA ASP A 103 -27.18 1.34 2.10
C ASP A 103 -27.91 2.16 1.02
N TYR A 104 -27.66 3.47 0.95
CA TYR A 104 -28.20 4.33 -0.10
C TYR A 104 -27.68 3.92 -1.48
N ILE A 105 -26.39 3.68 -1.65
CA ILE A 105 -25.79 3.24 -2.92
C ILE A 105 -26.41 1.89 -3.34
N LEU A 106 -26.53 0.95 -2.41
CA LEU A 106 -27.11 -0.38 -2.68
C LEU A 106 -28.58 -0.29 -3.13
N LYS A 107 -29.41 0.49 -2.41
CA LYS A 107 -30.83 0.66 -2.74
C LYS A 107 -31.03 1.37 -4.09
N SER A 108 -30.14 2.32 -4.40
CA SER A 108 -30.19 3.06 -5.67
C SER A 108 -29.67 2.24 -6.86
N ASN A 109 -28.82 1.24 -6.62
CA ASN A 109 -28.14 0.46 -7.67
C ASN A 109 -28.14 -1.04 -7.36
N PRO A 110 -29.32 -1.69 -7.17
CA PRO A 110 -29.39 -3.06 -6.66
C PRO A 110 -28.73 -4.11 -7.58
N ASN A 111 -28.66 -3.84 -8.89
CA ASN A 111 -28.08 -4.76 -9.87
C ASN A 111 -26.64 -4.41 -10.26
N ASN A 112 -26.14 -3.23 -9.84
CA ASN A 112 -24.83 -2.70 -10.23
C ASN A 112 -24.10 -2.07 -9.05
N PHE A 113 -24.26 -2.60 -7.85
CA PHE A 113 -23.71 -2.05 -6.61
C PHE A 113 -22.20 -1.85 -6.67
N GLU A 114 -21.48 -2.85 -7.14
CA GLU A 114 -20.00 -2.78 -7.24
C GLU A 114 -19.55 -1.64 -8.16
N THR A 115 -20.16 -1.49 -9.33
CA THR A 115 -19.84 -0.39 -10.25
C THR A 115 -20.18 0.96 -9.62
N ALA A 116 -21.32 1.08 -8.96
CA ALA A 116 -21.75 2.32 -8.31
C ALA A 116 -20.79 2.73 -7.17
N VAL A 117 -20.32 1.78 -6.35
CA VAL A 117 -19.32 2.02 -5.32
C VAL A 117 -17.99 2.48 -5.93
N ARG A 118 -17.56 1.80 -6.98
CA ARG A 118 -16.32 2.15 -7.70
C ARG A 118 -16.39 3.56 -8.29
N ASP A 119 -17.51 3.91 -8.91
CA ASP A 119 -17.72 5.23 -9.50
C ASP A 119 -17.80 6.32 -8.43
N GLU A 120 -18.44 6.05 -7.29
CA GLU A 120 -18.49 6.97 -6.17
C GLU A 120 -17.08 7.22 -5.61
N ILE A 121 -16.27 6.18 -5.40
CA ILE A 121 -14.88 6.35 -4.96
C ILE A 121 -14.08 7.18 -5.97
N LYS A 122 -14.22 6.92 -7.28
CA LYS A 122 -13.47 7.61 -8.33
C LYS A 122 -13.84 9.09 -8.49
N ASN A 123 -15.09 9.46 -8.25
CA ASN A 123 -15.61 10.78 -8.58
C ASN A 123 -15.76 11.70 -7.36
N ASN A 124 -15.78 11.16 -6.15
CA ASN A 124 -15.93 11.96 -4.93
C ASN A 124 -14.63 12.71 -4.60
N ILE A 125 -14.74 14.03 -4.51
CA ILE A 125 -13.59 14.92 -4.24
C ILE A 125 -12.83 14.55 -2.96
N LYS A 126 -13.52 14.00 -1.96
CA LYS A 126 -12.94 13.54 -0.68
C LYS A 126 -11.88 12.46 -0.89
N PHE A 127 -12.03 11.62 -1.93
CA PHE A 127 -11.18 10.47 -2.17
C PHE A 127 -10.08 10.70 -3.21
N ILE A 128 -10.07 11.88 -3.86
CA ILE A 128 -9.07 12.23 -4.87
C ILE A 128 -7.62 12.10 -4.35
N PRO A 129 -7.26 12.53 -3.12
CA PRO A 129 -5.90 12.35 -2.62
C PRO A 129 -5.48 10.88 -2.55
N PHE A 130 -6.36 10.00 -2.05
CA PHE A 130 -6.15 8.56 -2.03
C PHE A 130 -5.92 7.99 -3.43
N ILE A 131 -6.78 8.35 -4.39
CA ILE A 131 -6.68 7.86 -5.78
C ILE A 131 -5.39 8.31 -6.44
N ASN A 132 -5.00 9.56 -6.25
CA ASN A 132 -3.76 10.09 -6.79
C ASN A 132 -2.55 9.41 -6.17
N TRP A 133 -2.58 9.17 -4.86
CA TRP A 133 -1.56 8.43 -4.15
C TRP A 133 -1.44 7.00 -4.72
N LEU A 134 -2.55 6.28 -4.82
CA LEU A 134 -2.58 4.91 -5.35
C LEU A 134 -2.05 4.83 -6.79
N LYS A 135 -2.49 5.75 -7.67
CA LYS A 135 -2.00 5.85 -9.05
C LYS A 135 -0.50 6.13 -9.14
N LYS A 136 0.03 6.94 -8.22
CA LYS A 136 1.46 7.23 -8.13
C LYS A 136 2.22 5.99 -7.71
N ARG A 137 1.81 5.36 -6.60
CA ARG A 137 2.49 4.18 -6.05
C ARG A 137 2.49 3.00 -7.02
N TYR A 138 1.41 2.80 -7.76
CA TYR A 138 1.34 1.75 -8.78
C TYR A 138 2.41 1.89 -9.87
N LYS A 139 2.88 3.12 -10.14
CA LYS A 139 3.93 3.43 -11.14
C LYS A 139 5.33 3.50 -10.54
N ASP A 140 5.45 3.63 -9.23
CA ASP A 140 6.74 3.76 -8.55
C ASP A 140 7.50 2.42 -8.55
N LYS A 141 8.79 2.48 -8.20
CA LYS A 141 9.61 1.29 -7.97
C LYS A 141 9.01 0.45 -6.83
N ARG A 142 9.07 -0.87 -6.99
CA ARG A 142 8.55 -1.84 -6.03
C ARG A 142 9.55 -2.19 -4.92
N TYR A 143 10.72 -1.59 -4.93
CA TYR A 143 11.78 -1.84 -3.97
C TYR A 143 12.49 -0.57 -3.54
N TYR A 144 13.09 -0.62 -2.37
CA TYR A 144 14.06 0.36 -1.89
C TYR A 144 15.33 -0.37 -1.49
N GLU A 145 16.49 0.20 -1.80
CA GLU A 145 17.79 -0.39 -1.49
C GLU A 145 18.71 0.62 -0.81
N THR A 146 19.58 0.09 0.05
CA THR A 146 20.73 0.76 0.62
C THR A 146 21.99 0.03 0.13
N ASP A 147 23.15 0.44 0.60
CA ASP A 147 24.42 -0.25 0.27
C ASP A 147 24.45 -1.71 0.77
N THR A 148 23.62 -2.07 1.74
CA THR A 148 23.68 -3.37 2.42
C THR A 148 22.31 -4.07 2.54
N GLN A 149 21.21 -3.45 2.15
CA GLN A 149 19.86 -4.00 2.36
C GLN A 149 18.96 -3.70 1.16
N ILE A 150 18.07 -4.64 0.88
CA ILE A 150 16.97 -4.51 -0.07
C ILE A 150 15.66 -4.62 0.72
N PHE A 151 14.76 -3.67 0.53
CA PHE A 151 13.41 -3.67 1.09
C PHE A 151 12.43 -3.89 -0.06
N VAL A 152 11.58 -4.87 0.08
CA VAL A 152 10.56 -5.27 -0.90
C VAL A 152 9.43 -5.94 -0.15
N HIS A 153 8.20 -5.85 -0.66
CA HIS A 153 7.05 -6.43 0.04
C HIS A 153 7.11 -7.95 0.10
N ALA A 154 7.23 -8.64 -1.04
CA ALA A 154 7.23 -10.11 -1.07
C ALA A 154 8.59 -10.71 -1.42
N GLY A 155 9.24 -10.30 -2.51
CA GLY A 155 10.52 -10.90 -2.85
C GLY A 155 11.15 -10.38 -4.15
N ILE A 156 12.28 -11.00 -4.47
CA ILE A 156 13.05 -10.75 -5.69
C ILE A 156 13.34 -12.09 -6.38
N ASP A 157 13.84 -12.05 -7.60
CA ASP A 157 14.42 -13.22 -8.27
C ASP A 157 15.85 -13.43 -7.73
N GLU A 158 16.00 -14.34 -6.77
CA GLU A 158 17.29 -14.65 -6.14
C GLU A 158 18.26 -15.33 -7.09
N GLU A 159 17.75 -16.06 -8.09
CA GLU A 159 18.57 -16.78 -9.07
C GLU A 159 19.22 -15.81 -10.05
N ALA A 160 18.64 -14.62 -10.21
CA ALA A 160 19.16 -13.57 -11.09
C ALA A 160 20.47 -12.93 -10.60
N GLY A 161 20.87 -13.12 -9.34
CA GLY A 161 22.08 -12.54 -8.76
C GLY A 161 22.12 -11.02 -8.95
N LYS A 162 23.18 -10.49 -9.56
CA LYS A 162 23.35 -9.03 -9.80
C LYS A 162 22.32 -8.42 -10.74
N LEU A 163 21.62 -9.23 -11.52
CA LEU A 163 20.59 -8.80 -12.47
C LEU A 163 19.19 -8.78 -11.86
N TRP A 164 19.05 -8.99 -10.56
CA TRP A 164 17.75 -9.08 -9.88
C TRP A 164 16.82 -7.89 -10.17
N LYS A 165 17.37 -6.68 -10.33
CA LYS A 165 16.57 -5.47 -10.63
C LYS A 165 15.87 -5.54 -11.99
N ASP A 166 16.51 -6.17 -12.95
CA ASP A 166 16.05 -6.24 -14.34
C ASP A 166 15.21 -7.50 -14.59
N LEU A 167 15.46 -8.57 -13.85
CA LEU A 167 14.83 -9.88 -14.06
C LEU A 167 13.66 -10.16 -13.09
N THR A 168 13.62 -9.51 -11.92
CA THR A 168 12.47 -9.63 -11.03
C THR A 168 11.23 -8.98 -11.66
N SER A 169 10.18 -9.76 -11.85
CA SER A 169 8.90 -9.24 -12.37
C SER A 169 8.20 -8.34 -11.35
N SER A 170 7.34 -7.44 -11.82
CA SER A 170 6.54 -6.60 -10.93
C SER A 170 5.71 -7.42 -9.94
N GLU A 171 5.18 -8.56 -10.39
CA GLU A 171 4.42 -9.48 -9.56
C GLU A 171 5.28 -10.12 -8.46
N MET A 172 6.54 -10.50 -8.74
CA MET A 172 7.42 -11.07 -7.72
C MET A 172 7.71 -10.09 -6.59
N PHE A 173 7.81 -8.79 -6.88
CA PHE A 173 8.03 -7.79 -5.83
C PHE A 173 6.90 -7.71 -4.83
N THR A 174 5.66 -7.97 -5.25
CA THR A 174 4.45 -7.78 -4.42
C THR A 174 3.76 -9.06 -4.03
N ASN A 175 3.94 -10.16 -4.76
CA ASN A 175 3.13 -11.39 -4.59
C ASN A 175 3.96 -12.67 -4.76
N LYS A 176 5.26 -12.65 -4.43
CA LYS A 176 6.10 -13.84 -4.51
C LYS A 176 5.81 -14.82 -3.38
N PHE A 177 5.70 -16.12 -3.71
CA PHE A 177 5.61 -17.18 -2.72
C PHE A 177 6.54 -18.35 -3.08
N PRO A 178 7.37 -18.85 -2.14
CA PRO A 178 7.59 -18.27 -0.80
C PRO A 178 8.23 -16.88 -0.86
N ILE A 179 7.99 -16.06 0.16
CA ILE A 179 8.62 -14.74 0.26
C ILE A 179 10.14 -14.88 0.38
N THR A 180 10.87 -13.89 -0.16
CA THR A 180 12.32 -13.83 0.02
C THR A 180 12.65 -13.38 1.44
N THR A 181 13.32 -14.23 2.20
CA THR A 181 13.76 -13.93 3.58
C THR A 181 15.21 -14.34 3.78
N GLY A 182 15.89 -13.67 4.71
CA GLY A 182 17.24 -14.03 5.15
C GLY A 182 18.35 -13.14 4.62
N ASP A 183 19.58 -13.56 4.86
CA ASP A 183 20.79 -12.86 4.41
C ASP A 183 21.15 -13.29 2.98
N TRP A 184 20.96 -12.37 2.04
CA TRP A 184 21.29 -12.58 0.63
C TRP A 184 22.61 -11.90 0.27
N TRP A 185 23.47 -12.65 -0.37
CA TRP A 185 24.68 -12.13 -0.97
C TRP A 185 24.50 -12.04 -2.48
N ILE A 186 24.35 -10.83 -3.00
CA ILE A 186 24.27 -10.57 -4.45
C ILE A 186 25.71 -10.40 -4.96
N PHE A 187 26.26 -11.43 -5.51
CA PHE A 187 27.64 -11.48 -6.04
C PHE A 187 27.72 -11.05 -7.51
#